data_16d450f9a27b5c09a9bfc120f3e337c3
#
_entry.id   16d450f9a27b5c09a9bfc120f3e337c3
#
_cell.length_a   1.000
_cell.length_b   1.000
_cell.length_c   1.000
_cell.angle_alpha   90.00
_cell.angle_beta   90.00
_cell.angle_gamma   90.00
#
_symmetry.space_group_name_H-M   'P 1'
#
loop_
_entity.id
_entity.type
_entity.pdbx_description
1 polymer ?
#
loop_
_entity_poly.entity_id
_entity_poly.type
_entity_poly.pdbx_seq_one_letter_code
_entity_poly.pdbx_strand_id
1 'polypeptide(L)'
;MKKLYEEASVQDIADAIREKTGGAETYRIAQMGAAVRSIPDGDQIAHADIPDYVKDGVLTLAQKVQAVKTASSIVFVTVADAHHATDESTGWKANIDTGNMDACRAIKALSHVIPLDFAAFLGDLTFGYKTTTAAQFEAQCREFHHWIEEGLRGIPQLWTPGNHDTGEYFAAETGSLTNLYGAALIRKYFSDYNAGAVYGSAEAGYCYRDLPGKKLRIINLNTVEGEITGGETAADALSEAQLLWFAQTLADLGSKADSAAWGFVILGHYPLDWGSARAGGKVLKAYLDGGSVTIGGKTVSFAGKNGAV
;
A
#
# COMPACT_ATOMS: atom_id res chain seq x y z
N MET A 1 -28.43 34.21 -10.26
CA MET A 1 -28.37 34.24 -11.73
C MET A 1 -28.30 32.77 -12.20
N LYS A 2 -29.40 32.20 -12.76
CA LYS A 2 -29.38 30.88 -13.38
C LYS A 2 -28.62 30.99 -14.70
N LYS A 3 -27.45 30.33 -14.81
CA LYS A 3 -26.80 30.17 -16.12
C LYS A 3 -27.65 29.16 -16.91
N LEU A 4 -28.27 29.63 -17.96
CA LEU A 4 -28.88 28.78 -18.99
C LEU A 4 -27.73 28.23 -19.82
N TYR A 5 -27.54 26.92 -19.73
CA TYR A 5 -26.67 26.21 -20.65
C TYR A 5 -27.48 25.90 -21.91
N GLU A 6 -26.86 26.06 -23.07
CA GLU A 6 -27.48 25.65 -24.32
C GLU A 6 -27.65 24.13 -24.31
N GLU A 7 -28.84 23.64 -24.58
CA GLU A 7 -29.18 22.19 -24.53
C GLU A 7 -28.28 21.39 -25.49
N ALA A 8 -27.92 21.93 -26.63
CA ALA A 8 -26.99 21.36 -27.60
C ALA A 8 -25.60 21.10 -26.97
N SER A 9 -25.05 22.06 -26.24
CA SER A 9 -23.73 21.90 -25.59
C SER A 9 -23.72 20.83 -24.51
N VAL A 10 -24.84 20.64 -23.80
CA VAL A 10 -24.98 19.58 -22.80
C VAL A 10 -25.09 18.21 -23.50
N GLN A 11 -25.80 18.15 -24.62
CA GLN A 11 -25.91 16.94 -25.42
C GLN A 11 -24.57 16.53 -26.03
N ASP A 12 -23.81 17.49 -26.58
CA ASP A 12 -22.49 17.25 -27.15
C ASP A 12 -21.51 16.67 -26.11
N ILE A 13 -21.54 17.19 -24.87
CA ILE A 13 -20.73 16.64 -23.76
C ILE A 13 -21.16 15.19 -23.43
N ALA A 14 -22.47 14.92 -23.38
CA ALA A 14 -22.97 13.59 -23.09
C ALA A 14 -22.60 12.59 -24.21
N ASP A 15 -22.61 13.03 -25.46
CA ASP A 15 -22.25 12.22 -26.62
C ASP A 15 -20.73 11.93 -26.62
N ALA A 16 -19.91 12.92 -26.34
CA ALA A 16 -18.46 12.75 -26.20
C ALA A 16 -18.09 11.76 -25.06
N ILE A 17 -18.81 11.81 -23.94
CA ILE A 17 -18.62 10.85 -22.83
C ILE A 17 -18.98 9.43 -23.31
N ARG A 18 -20.11 9.23 -24.00
CA ARG A 18 -20.53 7.94 -24.54
C ARG A 18 -19.53 7.40 -25.55
N GLU A 19 -19.04 8.23 -26.45
CA GLU A 19 -18.03 7.83 -27.42
C GLU A 19 -16.75 7.31 -26.74
N LYS A 20 -16.26 8.01 -25.71
CA LYS A 20 -15.03 7.64 -24.97
C LYS A 20 -15.22 6.44 -24.05
N THR A 21 -16.40 6.26 -23.46
CA THR A 21 -16.67 5.15 -22.54
C THR A 21 -17.20 3.90 -23.24
N GLY A 22 -17.62 3.99 -24.49
CA GLY A 22 -18.33 2.92 -25.22
C GLY A 22 -19.71 2.59 -24.64
N GLY A 23 -20.24 3.43 -23.75
CA GLY A 23 -21.53 3.23 -23.07
C GLY A 23 -22.69 3.86 -23.81
N ALA A 24 -23.89 3.34 -23.58
CA ALA A 24 -25.16 3.89 -24.08
C ALA A 24 -25.95 4.64 -22.98
N GLU A 25 -25.29 4.98 -21.88
CA GLU A 25 -25.92 5.53 -20.69
C GLU A 25 -26.41 6.97 -20.90
N THR A 26 -27.49 7.34 -20.21
CA THR A 26 -28.01 8.72 -20.21
C THR A 26 -27.49 9.43 -18.95
N TYR A 27 -26.74 10.49 -19.13
CA TYR A 27 -26.17 11.29 -18.03
C TYR A 27 -27.04 12.50 -17.72
N ARG A 28 -27.33 12.72 -16.42
CA ARG A 28 -27.84 14.02 -15.94
C ARG A 28 -26.66 14.96 -15.75
N ILE A 29 -26.87 16.28 -15.89
CA ILE A 29 -25.83 17.30 -15.74
C ILE A 29 -25.01 17.10 -14.45
N ALA A 30 -25.67 16.76 -13.34
CA ALA A 30 -25.01 16.49 -12.07
C ALA A 30 -24.07 15.24 -12.09
N GLN A 31 -24.28 14.32 -13.03
CA GLN A 31 -23.50 13.08 -13.18
C GLN A 31 -22.38 13.24 -14.20
N MET A 32 -22.45 14.22 -15.09
CA MET A 32 -21.46 14.41 -16.16
C MET A 32 -20.06 14.64 -15.62
N GLY A 33 -19.92 15.41 -14.53
CA GLY A 33 -18.61 15.63 -13.92
C GLY A 33 -17.95 14.35 -13.36
N ALA A 34 -18.75 13.42 -12.85
CA ALA A 34 -18.24 12.11 -12.41
C ALA A 34 -17.93 11.22 -13.63
N ALA A 35 -18.80 11.23 -14.65
CA ALA A 35 -18.62 10.49 -15.88
C ALA A 35 -17.37 10.95 -16.66
N VAL A 36 -17.14 12.26 -16.76
CA VAL A 36 -15.90 12.81 -17.38
C VAL A 36 -14.66 12.33 -16.61
N ARG A 37 -14.70 12.34 -15.28
CA ARG A 37 -13.57 11.82 -14.48
C ARG A 37 -13.39 10.32 -14.56
N SER A 38 -14.40 9.59 -15.02
CA SER A 38 -14.32 8.14 -15.23
C SER A 38 -13.87 7.74 -16.64
N ILE A 39 -13.75 8.70 -17.56
CA ILE A 39 -13.19 8.42 -18.90
C ILE A 39 -11.75 8.00 -18.71
N PRO A 40 -11.37 6.78 -19.16
CA PRO A 40 -9.98 6.37 -19.13
C PRO A 40 -9.17 7.32 -20.01
N ASP A 41 -8.34 8.15 -19.39
CA ASP A 41 -7.54 9.13 -20.12
C ASP A 41 -6.28 8.43 -20.66
N GLY A 42 -6.43 7.71 -21.77
CA GLY A 42 -5.30 7.11 -22.49
C GLY A 42 -4.24 8.15 -22.87
N ASP A 43 -4.65 9.41 -23.05
CA ASP A 43 -3.73 10.51 -23.34
C ASP A 43 -2.84 10.84 -22.13
N GLN A 44 -3.31 10.60 -20.90
CA GLN A 44 -2.49 10.81 -19.69
C GLN A 44 -1.25 9.91 -19.67
N ILE A 45 -1.36 8.66 -20.13
CA ILE A 45 -0.20 7.77 -20.25
C ILE A 45 0.68 8.22 -21.40
N ALA A 46 0.10 8.61 -22.54
CA ALA A 46 0.86 9.08 -23.70
C ALA A 46 1.67 10.33 -23.40
N HIS A 47 1.15 11.22 -22.55
CA HIS A 47 1.81 12.46 -22.12
C HIS A 47 2.58 12.35 -20.81
N ALA A 48 2.57 11.16 -20.16
CA ALA A 48 3.34 10.95 -18.94
C ALA A 48 4.83 11.11 -19.21
N ASP A 49 5.53 11.76 -18.27
CA ASP A 49 6.99 11.91 -18.33
C ASP A 49 7.70 10.62 -17.89
N ILE A 50 7.52 9.58 -18.70
CA ILE A 50 8.14 8.25 -18.56
C ILE A 50 8.63 7.76 -19.92
N PRO A 51 9.63 6.87 -19.96
CA PRO A 51 10.10 6.27 -21.20
C PRO A 51 8.99 5.55 -21.98
N ASP A 52 9.07 5.57 -23.30
CA ASP A 52 8.03 4.99 -24.16
C ASP A 52 7.79 3.49 -23.90
N TYR A 53 8.85 2.73 -23.63
CA TYR A 53 8.71 1.32 -23.27
C TYR A 53 7.91 1.11 -21.97
N VAL A 54 7.96 2.06 -21.04
CA VAL A 54 7.14 2.05 -19.82
C VAL A 54 5.69 2.39 -20.16
N LYS A 55 5.46 3.37 -21.04
CA LYS A 55 4.11 3.73 -21.50
C LYS A 55 3.39 2.55 -22.12
N ASP A 56 4.06 1.84 -23.02
CA ASP A 56 3.50 0.64 -23.67
C ASP A 56 3.15 -0.45 -22.63
N GLY A 57 4.01 -0.63 -21.63
CA GLY A 57 3.77 -1.54 -20.52
C GLY A 57 2.55 -1.16 -19.68
N VAL A 58 2.43 0.12 -19.32
CA VAL A 58 1.30 0.67 -18.54
C VAL A 58 0.00 0.57 -19.32
N LEU A 59 -0.03 0.92 -20.61
CA LEU A 59 -1.19 0.77 -21.49
C LEU A 59 -1.63 -0.69 -21.60
N THR A 60 -0.68 -1.60 -21.83
CA THR A 60 -0.95 -3.04 -21.91
C THR A 60 -1.54 -3.56 -20.61
N LEU A 61 -0.99 -3.15 -19.46
CA LEU A 61 -1.51 -3.52 -18.14
C LEU A 61 -2.91 -2.97 -17.93
N ALA A 62 -3.14 -1.69 -18.27
CA ALA A 62 -4.45 -1.07 -18.17
C ALA A 62 -5.51 -1.84 -18.96
N GLN A 63 -5.22 -2.18 -20.20
CA GLN A 63 -6.13 -2.97 -21.05
C GLN A 63 -6.43 -4.36 -20.46
N LYS A 64 -5.41 -5.06 -19.94
CA LYS A 64 -5.59 -6.36 -19.29
C LYS A 64 -6.48 -6.27 -18.05
N VAL A 65 -6.26 -5.27 -17.20
CA VAL A 65 -7.07 -5.06 -16.00
C VAL A 65 -8.50 -4.71 -16.38
N GLN A 66 -8.71 -3.80 -17.33
CA GLN A 66 -10.05 -3.43 -17.80
C GLN A 66 -10.82 -4.62 -18.38
N ALA A 67 -10.13 -5.52 -19.09
CA ALA A 67 -10.76 -6.71 -19.69
C ALA A 67 -11.30 -7.71 -18.65
N VAL A 68 -10.71 -7.75 -17.43
CA VAL A 68 -11.08 -8.72 -16.38
C VAL A 68 -11.79 -8.09 -15.18
N LYS A 69 -11.72 -6.77 -15.05
CA LYS A 69 -12.29 -6.04 -13.92
C LYS A 69 -13.83 -6.10 -13.93
N THR A 70 -14.39 -6.37 -12.77
CA THR A 70 -15.82 -6.32 -12.50
C THR A 70 -16.13 -5.27 -11.44
N ALA A 71 -17.40 -5.00 -11.15
CA ALA A 71 -17.80 -4.07 -10.07
C ALA A 71 -17.33 -4.53 -8.68
N SER A 72 -17.16 -5.84 -8.48
CA SER A 72 -16.68 -6.43 -7.23
C SER A 72 -15.15 -6.59 -7.16
N SER A 73 -14.42 -6.33 -8.23
CA SER A 73 -12.97 -6.43 -8.25
C SER A 73 -12.34 -5.40 -7.31
N ILE A 74 -11.25 -5.80 -6.68
CA ILE A 74 -10.37 -4.94 -5.90
C ILE A 74 -9.10 -4.74 -6.74
N VAL A 75 -8.78 -3.48 -7.02
CA VAL A 75 -7.62 -3.12 -7.84
C VAL A 75 -6.67 -2.29 -7.00
N PHE A 76 -5.45 -2.74 -6.87
CA PHE A 76 -4.43 -2.06 -6.09
C PHE A 76 -3.04 -2.23 -6.72
N VAL A 77 -2.10 -1.41 -6.29
CA VAL A 77 -0.69 -1.53 -6.64
C VAL A 77 0.12 -1.81 -5.37
N THR A 78 1.22 -2.54 -5.54
CA THR A 78 2.21 -2.74 -4.49
C THR A 78 3.57 -2.31 -4.98
N VAL A 79 4.34 -1.68 -4.09
CA VAL A 79 5.76 -1.35 -4.30
C VAL A 79 6.53 -1.92 -3.11
N ALA A 80 7.58 -2.67 -3.39
CA ALA A 80 8.50 -3.21 -2.40
C ALA A 80 9.93 -3.02 -2.88
N ASP A 81 10.87 -2.97 -1.96
CA ASP A 81 12.31 -3.02 -2.26
C ASP A 81 12.77 -1.92 -3.24
N ALA A 82 12.24 -0.72 -3.09
CA ALA A 82 12.63 0.43 -3.90
C ALA A 82 14.09 0.84 -3.68
N HIS A 83 14.60 0.63 -2.47
CA HIS A 83 15.98 0.92 -2.05
C HIS A 83 16.46 2.30 -2.50
N HIS A 84 15.60 3.31 -2.33
CA HIS A 84 15.89 4.67 -2.78
C HIS A 84 17.07 5.27 -2.04
N ALA A 85 18.00 5.88 -2.77
CA ALA A 85 19.21 6.50 -2.24
C ALA A 85 19.41 7.91 -2.80
N THR A 86 19.79 8.85 -1.93
CA THR A 86 20.05 10.25 -2.31
C THR A 86 21.53 10.59 -2.42
N ASP A 87 22.42 9.70 -1.99
CA ASP A 87 23.86 9.93 -2.05
C ASP A 87 24.56 9.06 -3.09
N GLU A 88 25.68 9.56 -3.61
CA GLU A 88 26.46 8.90 -4.66
C GLU A 88 27.43 7.84 -4.12
N SER A 89 27.54 7.71 -2.80
CA SER A 89 28.54 6.84 -2.14
C SER A 89 28.27 5.36 -2.39
N THR A 90 27.04 5.01 -2.77
CA THR A 90 26.64 3.62 -2.96
C THR A 90 27.01 3.05 -4.33
N GLY A 91 27.36 3.89 -5.30
CA GLY A 91 27.60 3.48 -6.69
C GLY A 91 26.36 2.95 -7.44
N TRP A 92 25.23 2.83 -6.77
CA TRP A 92 23.96 2.31 -7.29
C TRP A 92 22.95 3.41 -7.61
N LYS A 93 23.20 4.61 -7.09
CA LYS A 93 22.29 5.73 -7.12
C LYS A 93 21.64 5.98 -8.48
N ALA A 94 22.43 6.11 -9.54
CA ALA A 94 21.93 6.53 -10.84
C ALA A 94 20.88 5.58 -11.42
N ASN A 95 21.03 4.26 -11.21
CA ASN A 95 20.10 3.27 -11.72
C ASN A 95 18.85 3.13 -10.82
N ILE A 96 19.05 3.19 -9.51
CA ILE A 96 17.97 3.08 -8.52
C ILE A 96 17.06 4.30 -8.62
N ASP A 97 17.62 5.52 -8.61
CA ASP A 97 16.84 6.77 -8.65
C ASP A 97 16.00 6.86 -9.92
N THR A 98 16.59 6.59 -11.08
CA THR A 98 15.87 6.63 -12.36
C THR A 98 14.76 5.59 -12.39
N GLY A 99 15.05 4.36 -11.99
CA GLY A 99 14.06 3.27 -11.94
C GLY A 99 12.91 3.57 -10.98
N ASN A 100 13.20 4.08 -9.79
CA ASN A 100 12.18 4.44 -8.80
C ASN A 100 11.32 5.61 -9.26
N MET A 101 11.92 6.64 -9.84
CA MET A 101 11.20 7.77 -10.39
C MET A 101 10.25 7.33 -11.52
N ASP A 102 10.73 6.50 -12.45
CA ASP A 102 9.92 5.97 -13.54
C ASP A 102 8.79 5.08 -13.02
N ALA A 103 9.04 4.26 -12.00
CA ALA A 103 8.01 3.44 -11.36
C ALA A 103 6.92 4.32 -10.70
N CYS A 104 7.32 5.35 -9.96
CA CYS A 104 6.38 6.29 -9.33
C CYS A 104 5.53 7.02 -10.37
N ARG A 105 6.14 7.49 -11.45
CA ARG A 105 5.45 8.13 -12.57
C ARG A 105 4.53 7.17 -13.32
N ALA A 106 4.95 5.92 -13.50
CA ALA A 106 4.12 4.87 -14.09
C ALA A 106 2.88 4.55 -13.24
N ILE A 107 3.04 4.44 -11.92
CA ILE A 107 1.92 4.24 -10.99
C ILE A 107 0.96 5.44 -11.05
N LYS A 108 1.49 6.66 -11.07
CA LYS A 108 0.71 7.88 -11.24
C LYS A 108 -0.11 7.83 -12.54
N ALA A 109 0.54 7.56 -13.67
CA ALA A 109 -0.12 7.45 -14.96
C ALA A 109 -1.20 6.36 -14.97
N LEU A 110 -0.89 5.18 -14.41
CA LEU A 110 -1.85 4.08 -14.27
C LEU A 110 -3.08 4.46 -13.45
N SER A 111 -2.90 5.18 -12.34
CA SER A 111 -3.99 5.59 -11.45
C SER A 111 -5.01 6.53 -12.11
N HIS A 112 -4.61 7.24 -13.15
CA HIS A 112 -5.52 8.08 -13.95
C HIS A 112 -6.37 7.26 -14.92
N VAL A 113 -5.91 6.09 -15.33
CA VAL A 113 -6.60 5.20 -16.29
C VAL A 113 -7.42 4.13 -15.59
N ILE A 114 -6.88 3.57 -14.51
CA ILE A 114 -7.51 2.52 -13.71
C ILE A 114 -7.73 3.06 -12.30
N PRO A 115 -8.98 3.22 -11.85
CA PRO A 115 -9.26 3.56 -10.47
C PRO A 115 -8.67 2.49 -9.54
N LEU A 116 -7.77 2.90 -8.66
CA LEU A 116 -7.17 2.07 -7.63
C LEU A 116 -8.01 2.15 -6.34
N ASP A 117 -8.26 1.02 -5.72
CA ASP A 117 -8.93 0.96 -4.42
C ASP A 117 -7.96 1.32 -3.28
N PHE A 118 -6.67 0.96 -3.42
CA PHE A 118 -5.59 1.37 -2.54
C PHE A 118 -4.21 1.19 -3.21
N ALA A 119 -3.18 1.76 -2.60
CA ALA A 119 -1.78 1.52 -2.91
C ALA A 119 -1.05 1.05 -1.64
N ALA A 120 -0.18 0.05 -1.76
CA ALA A 120 0.59 -0.50 -0.66
C ALA A 120 2.09 -0.41 -0.93
N PHE A 121 2.82 0.14 0.04
CA PHE A 121 4.27 0.26 0.03
C PHE A 121 4.83 -0.69 1.10
N LEU A 122 5.51 -1.74 0.64
CA LEU A 122 5.78 -2.93 1.45
C LEU A 122 7.19 -2.97 2.02
N GLY A 123 7.78 -1.82 2.27
CA GLY A 123 9.07 -1.69 2.93
C GLY A 123 10.27 -1.69 2.00
N ASP A 124 11.44 -1.50 2.60
CA ASP A 124 12.72 -1.26 1.92
C ASP A 124 12.61 -0.15 0.87
N LEU A 125 11.92 0.92 1.27
CA LEU A 125 11.76 2.10 0.44
C LEU A 125 13.05 2.89 0.34
N THR A 126 13.86 2.85 1.41
CA THR A 126 15.16 3.49 1.48
C THR A 126 16.28 2.47 1.37
N PHE A 127 17.46 2.93 0.93
CA PHE A 127 18.62 2.06 0.81
C PHE A 127 19.16 1.62 2.18
N GLY A 128 19.15 2.51 3.19
CA GLY A 128 19.43 2.21 4.59
C GLY A 128 20.77 1.52 4.89
N TYR A 129 21.78 1.61 4.01
CA TYR A 129 22.98 0.79 4.05
C TYR A 129 24.24 1.62 4.26
N LYS A 130 25.22 1.07 4.98
CA LYS A 130 26.61 1.53 5.26
C LYS A 130 26.76 2.95 5.81
N THR A 131 26.36 3.96 5.09
CA THR A 131 26.62 5.37 5.41
C THR A 131 25.35 6.17 5.65
N THR A 132 24.19 5.53 5.63
CA THR A 132 22.92 6.23 5.81
C THR A 132 22.77 6.75 7.23
N THR A 133 22.69 8.06 7.37
CA THR A 133 22.36 8.75 8.62
C THR A 133 20.85 8.98 8.71
N ALA A 134 20.35 9.34 9.91
CA ALA A 134 18.94 9.73 10.05
C ALA A 134 18.54 10.88 9.11
N ALA A 135 19.44 11.84 8.86
CA ALA A 135 19.20 12.95 7.93
C ALA A 135 19.10 12.48 6.46
N GLN A 136 19.96 11.54 6.06
CA GLN A 136 19.91 10.93 4.72
C GLN A 136 18.64 10.09 4.56
N PHE A 137 18.29 9.28 5.55
CA PHE A 137 17.03 8.53 5.57
C PHE A 137 15.82 9.46 5.40
N GLU A 138 15.76 10.56 6.15
CA GLU A 138 14.70 11.55 6.00
C GLU A 138 14.66 12.17 4.59
N ALA A 139 15.81 12.44 4.00
CA ALA A 139 15.90 12.98 2.64
C ALA A 139 15.37 11.96 1.61
N GLN A 140 15.78 10.70 1.73
CA GLN A 140 15.32 9.60 0.87
C GLN A 140 13.80 9.41 0.97
N CYS A 141 13.24 9.36 2.19
CA CYS A 141 11.80 9.27 2.38
C CYS A 141 11.06 10.45 1.77
N ARG A 142 11.49 11.69 2.01
CA ARG A 142 10.84 12.89 1.46
C ARG A 142 10.83 12.89 -0.06
N GLU A 143 11.92 12.51 -0.69
CA GLU A 143 12.03 12.48 -2.15
C GLU A 143 11.11 11.39 -2.73
N PHE A 144 11.13 10.20 -2.15
CA PHE A 144 10.27 9.11 -2.60
C PHE A 144 8.77 9.45 -2.45
N HIS A 145 8.37 9.99 -1.29
CA HIS A 145 6.99 10.43 -1.07
C HIS A 145 6.58 11.53 -2.04
N HIS A 146 7.46 12.48 -2.33
CA HIS A 146 7.16 13.55 -3.29
C HIS A 146 6.82 13.00 -4.69
N TRP A 147 7.49 11.98 -5.15
CA TRP A 147 7.21 11.39 -6.46
C TRP A 147 5.85 10.68 -6.51
N ILE A 148 5.43 10.08 -5.40
CA ILE A 148 4.16 9.33 -5.30
C ILE A 148 2.97 10.23 -4.98
N GLU A 149 3.15 11.22 -4.11
CA GLU A 149 2.05 11.92 -3.44
C GLU A 149 1.08 12.61 -4.40
N GLU A 150 1.59 13.24 -5.44
CA GLU A 150 0.73 13.94 -6.40
C GLU A 150 -0.19 13.00 -7.18
N GLY A 151 0.30 11.84 -7.58
CA GLY A 151 -0.45 10.89 -8.41
C GLY A 151 -1.45 10.03 -7.64
N LEU A 152 -1.17 9.78 -6.36
CA LEU A 152 -2.00 8.94 -5.51
C LEU A 152 -2.86 9.74 -4.52
N ARG A 153 -2.97 11.04 -4.70
CA ARG A 153 -3.81 11.89 -3.84
C ARG A 153 -5.26 11.39 -3.83
N GLY A 154 -5.79 11.14 -2.64
CA GLY A 154 -7.16 10.64 -2.44
C GLY A 154 -7.31 9.12 -2.58
N ILE A 155 -6.28 8.40 -3.00
CA ILE A 155 -6.24 6.94 -2.96
C ILE A 155 -5.74 6.51 -1.58
N PRO A 156 -6.41 5.56 -0.90
CA PRO A 156 -5.91 5.02 0.36
C PRO A 156 -4.51 4.43 0.18
N GLN A 157 -3.57 4.87 1.02
CA GLN A 157 -2.20 4.35 1.02
C GLN A 157 -1.95 3.59 2.32
N LEU A 158 -1.16 2.52 2.23
CA LEU A 158 -0.66 1.77 3.37
C LEU A 158 0.84 1.56 3.20
N TRP A 159 1.57 2.01 4.21
CA TRP A 159 3.02 2.01 4.23
C TRP A 159 3.49 1.13 5.38
N THR A 160 4.32 0.14 5.09
CA THR A 160 4.97 -0.70 6.09
C THR A 160 6.48 -0.53 5.99
N PRO A 161 7.23 -0.51 7.10
CA PRO A 161 8.69 -0.47 7.04
C PRO A 161 9.26 -1.83 6.65
N GLY A 162 10.40 -1.81 5.94
CA GLY A 162 11.26 -2.95 5.73
C GLY A 162 12.50 -2.88 6.62
N ASN A 163 13.36 -3.87 6.54
CA ASN A 163 14.55 -3.94 7.39
C ASN A 163 15.58 -2.85 7.07
N HIS A 164 15.68 -2.40 5.82
CA HIS A 164 16.51 -1.26 5.45
C HIS A 164 15.96 0.07 6.02
N ASP A 165 14.66 0.15 6.26
CA ASP A 165 14.02 1.34 6.81
C ASP A 165 14.16 1.46 8.33
N THR A 166 14.65 0.43 9.02
CA THR A 166 14.85 0.43 10.48
C THR A 166 16.26 0.86 10.91
N GLY A 167 17.20 0.92 9.98
CA GLY A 167 18.61 1.16 10.26
C GLY A 167 19.38 -0.09 10.70
N GLU A 168 18.80 -1.26 10.60
CA GLU A 168 19.41 -2.54 11.01
C GLU A 168 20.74 -2.80 10.28
N TYR A 169 20.75 -2.66 8.96
CA TYR A 169 21.97 -2.89 8.18
C TYR A 169 23.11 -1.95 8.55
N PHE A 170 22.80 -0.70 8.88
CA PHE A 170 23.80 0.22 9.39
C PHE A 170 24.33 -0.22 10.77
N ALA A 171 23.43 -0.65 11.65
CA ALA A 171 23.81 -1.14 12.98
C ALA A 171 24.69 -2.40 12.89
N ALA A 172 24.36 -3.36 12.03
CA ALA A 172 25.15 -4.56 11.82
C ALA A 172 26.59 -4.27 11.34
N GLU A 173 26.78 -3.30 10.45
CA GLU A 173 28.10 -2.95 9.92
C GLU A 173 28.96 -2.12 10.88
N THR A 174 28.35 -1.23 11.65
CA THR A 174 29.07 -0.36 12.59
C THR A 174 29.25 -0.96 13.97
N GLY A 175 28.65 -2.12 14.24
CA GLY A 175 28.56 -2.71 15.58
C GLY A 175 27.69 -1.90 16.55
N SER A 176 26.92 -0.93 16.05
CA SER A 176 25.97 -0.14 16.84
C SER A 176 24.61 -0.81 16.80
N LEU A 177 24.11 -1.27 17.93
CA LEU A 177 22.78 -1.86 18.08
C LEU A 177 21.68 -0.81 18.23
N THR A 178 21.94 0.42 17.90
CA THR A 178 20.98 1.51 18.01
C THR A 178 20.21 1.62 16.71
N ASN A 179 18.90 1.46 16.75
CA ASN A 179 18.02 1.79 15.63
C ASN A 179 18.16 3.31 15.36
N LEU A 180 18.80 3.65 14.24
CA LEU A 180 19.07 5.05 13.89
C LEU A 180 17.82 5.88 13.67
N TYR A 181 16.78 5.23 13.19
CA TYR A 181 15.59 5.93 12.73
C TYR A 181 14.55 6.10 13.83
N GLY A 182 14.46 5.14 14.77
CA GLY A 182 13.56 5.20 15.91
C GLY A 182 12.09 5.29 15.54
N ALA A 183 11.24 5.11 16.54
CA ALA A 183 9.79 5.12 16.38
C ALA A 183 9.24 6.43 15.80
N ALA A 184 9.88 7.57 16.09
CA ALA A 184 9.41 8.87 15.59
C ALA A 184 9.54 9.00 14.07
N LEU A 185 10.61 8.46 13.47
CA LEU A 185 10.79 8.49 12.02
C LEU A 185 9.91 7.46 11.32
N ILE A 186 9.74 6.26 11.89
CA ILE A 186 8.78 5.27 11.39
C ILE A 186 7.37 5.88 11.42
N ARG A 187 6.98 6.52 12.49
CA ARG A 187 5.68 7.20 12.56
C ARG A 187 5.54 8.24 11.46
N LYS A 188 6.53 9.15 11.33
CA LYS A 188 6.49 10.27 10.39
C LYS A 188 6.44 9.85 8.92
N TYR A 189 7.20 8.83 8.53
CA TYR A 189 7.39 8.46 7.12
C TYR A 189 6.63 7.21 6.69
N PHE A 190 6.03 6.49 7.61
CA PHE A 190 5.20 5.32 7.30
C PHE A 190 3.79 5.49 7.87
N SER A 191 3.66 5.57 9.21
CA SER A 191 2.34 5.59 9.83
C SER A 191 1.52 6.83 9.46
N ASP A 192 2.09 8.02 9.46
CA ASP A 192 1.35 9.25 9.17
C ASP A 192 0.79 9.30 7.74
N TYR A 193 1.31 8.47 6.83
CA TYR A 193 0.77 8.29 5.48
C TYR A 193 -0.40 7.30 5.39
N ASN A 194 -0.63 6.51 6.42
CA ASN A 194 -1.74 5.55 6.49
C ASN A 194 -3.05 6.24 6.91
N ALA A 195 -3.41 7.33 6.26
CA ALA A 195 -4.57 8.15 6.62
C ALA A 195 -5.86 7.32 6.72
N GLY A 196 -6.58 7.48 7.84
CA GLY A 196 -7.82 6.76 8.10
C GLY A 196 -7.63 5.29 8.50
N ALA A 197 -6.42 4.86 8.79
CA ALA A 197 -6.16 3.54 9.36
C ALA A 197 -6.44 3.51 10.87
N VAL A 198 -6.77 2.32 11.36
CA VAL A 198 -6.90 2.02 12.80
C VAL A 198 -5.60 1.38 13.26
N TYR A 199 -4.88 2.06 14.12
CA TYR A 199 -3.57 1.62 14.58
C TYR A 199 -3.65 0.63 15.74
N GLY A 200 -2.83 -0.42 15.67
CA GLY A 200 -2.39 -1.15 16.84
C GLY A 200 -1.26 -0.39 17.55
N SER A 201 -0.29 0.08 16.77
CA SER A 201 0.73 1.04 17.21
C SER A 201 1.21 1.88 16.02
N ALA A 202 1.10 3.19 16.14
CA ALA A 202 1.62 4.12 15.13
C ALA A 202 3.16 4.21 15.18
N GLU A 203 3.74 4.05 16.36
CA GLU A 203 5.19 4.06 16.59
C GLU A 203 5.86 2.79 16.03
N ALA A 204 5.16 1.66 16.08
CA ALA A 204 5.64 0.39 15.52
C ALA A 204 5.16 0.15 14.08
N GLY A 205 4.32 1.00 13.51
CA GLY A 205 3.96 0.99 12.10
C GLY A 205 2.96 -0.11 11.70
N TYR A 206 2.17 -0.69 12.62
CA TYR A 206 1.15 -1.67 12.26
C TYR A 206 -0.27 -1.17 12.50
N CYS A 207 -1.13 -1.42 11.52
CA CYS A 207 -2.50 -0.91 11.49
C CYS A 207 -3.41 -1.79 10.61
N TYR A 208 -4.70 -1.49 10.61
CA TYR A 208 -5.58 -1.96 9.56
C TYR A 208 -6.42 -0.82 8.99
N ARG A 209 -6.94 -1.04 7.79
CA ARG A 209 -7.92 -0.17 7.15
C ARG A 209 -9.06 -0.99 6.58
N ASP A 210 -10.29 -0.58 6.87
CA ASP A 210 -11.47 -1.14 6.23
C ASP A 210 -11.83 -0.34 4.98
N LEU A 211 -12.17 -1.05 3.89
CA LEU A 211 -12.84 -0.52 2.70
C LEU A 211 -14.28 -1.04 2.70
N PRO A 212 -15.22 -0.34 3.38
CA PRO A 212 -16.58 -0.86 3.62
C PRO A 212 -17.35 -1.12 2.32
N GLY A 213 -17.16 -0.27 1.30
CA GLY A 213 -17.79 -0.42 -0.02
C GLY A 213 -17.34 -1.68 -0.77
N LYS A 214 -16.18 -2.24 -0.41
CA LYS A 214 -15.63 -3.49 -0.95
C LYS A 214 -15.69 -4.64 0.04
N LYS A 215 -16.16 -4.39 1.27
CA LYS A 215 -16.13 -5.36 2.38
C LYS A 215 -14.75 -6.02 2.52
N LEU A 216 -13.72 -5.21 2.50
CA LEU A 216 -12.32 -5.63 2.59
C LEU A 216 -11.65 -4.98 3.79
N ARG A 217 -10.96 -5.78 4.61
CA ARG A 217 -9.99 -5.31 5.62
C ARG A 217 -8.59 -5.51 5.09
N ILE A 218 -7.80 -4.44 5.07
CA ILE A 218 -6.39 -4.48 4.74
C ILE A 218 -5.63 -4.38 6.06
N ILE A 219 -4.86 -5.41 6.39
CA ILE A 219 -4.08 -5.51 7.64
C ILE A 219 -2.62 -5.30 7.29
N ASN A 220 -2.03 -4.26 7.81
CA ASN A 220 -0.64 -3.88 7.60
C ASN A 220 0.18 -4.28 8.83
N LEU A 221 1.11 -5.22 8.66
CA LEU A 221 1.99 -5.72 9.72
C LEU A 221 3.40 -5.16 9.54
N ASN A 222 4.01 -4.72 10.61
CA ASN A 222 5.44 -4.49 10.65
C ASN A 222 6.18 -5.81 10.93
N THR A 223 6.61 -6.49 9.90
CA THR A 223 7.30 -7.79 10.02
C THR A 223 8.79 -7.65 10.36
N VAL A 224 9.26 -6.42 10.58
CA VAL A 224 10.62 -6.07 11.00
C VAL A 224 10.64 -5.34 12.36
N GLU A 225 9.59 -5.51 13.17
CA GLU A 225 9.42 -4.87 14.48
C GLU A 225 10.42 -5.36 15.54
N GLY A 226 11.07 -6.49 15.30
CA GLY A 226 11.95 -7.12 16.27
C GLY A 226 13.07 -6.21 16.79
N GLU A 227 13.54 -6.49 18.00
CA GLU A 227 14.71 -5.81 18.54
C GLU A 227 15.98 -6.30 17.84
N ILE A 228 16.87 -5.38 17.49
CA ILE A 228 18.19 -5.71 17.00
C ILE A 228 19.00 -6.25 18.17
N THR A 229 19.03 -7.56 18.32
CA THR A 229 19.75 -8.26 19.42
C THR A 229 21.08 -8.85 18.98
N GLY A 230 21.77 -8.27 18.00
CA GLY A 230 23.12 -8.67 17.61
C GLY A 230 23.20 -9.69 16.49
N GLY A 231 22.24 -9.73 15.58
CA GLY A 231 22.29 -10.55 14.39
C GLY A 231 21.11 -10.28 13.45
N GLU A 232 21.31 -10.53 12.17
CA GLU A 232 20.33 -10.31 11.09
C GLU A 232 18.95 -10.98 11.30
N THR A 233 18.87 -11.92 12.24
CA THR A 233 17.66 -12.75 12.45
C THR A 233 16.67 -12.16 13.46
N ALA A 234 16.98 -11.05 14.10
CA ALA A 234 16.11 -10.47 15.12
C ALA A 234 15.15 -9.41 14.56
N ALA A 235 15.46 -8.84 13.41
CA ALA A 235 14.69 -7.76 12.79
C ALA A 235 13.32 -8.21 12.22
N ASP A 236 13.17 -9.49 11.90
CA ASP A 236 11.98 -10.07 11.32
C ASP A 236 10.93 -10.58 12.35
N ALA A 237 11.09 -10.21 13.64
CA ALA A 237 10.20 -10.66 14.69
C ALA A 237 8.99 -9.74 14.85
N LEU A 238 7.79 -10.32 14.76
CA LEU A 238 6.58 -9.66 15.24
C LEU A 238 6.57 -9.68 16.78
N SER A 239 6.43 -8.52 17.42
CA SER A 239 6.29 -8.44 18.87
C SER A 239 5.06 -9.18 19.37
N GLU A 240 5.08 -9.59 20.64
CA GLU A 240 3.93 -10.20 21.29
C GLU A 240 2.71 -9.26 21.26
N ALA A 241 2.93 -7.95 21.40
CA ALA A 241 1.88 -6.94 21.31
C ALA A 241 1.25 -6.90 19.92
N GLN A 242 2.05 -6.93 18.87
CA GLN A 242 1.56 -6.95 17.50
C GLN A 242 0.83 -8.27 17.18
N LEU A 243 1.37 -9.41 17.61
CA LEU A 243 0.72 -10.71 17.42
C LEU A 243 -0.65 -10.78 18.09
N LEU A 244 -0.75 -10.27 19.33
CA LEU A 244 -2.03 -10.20 20.05
C LEU A 244 -3.02 -9.27 19.35
N TRP A 245 -2.56 -8.09 18.91
CA TRP A 245 -3.37 -7.15 18.15
C TRP A 245 -3.84 -7.77 16.83
N PHE A 246 -2.95 -8.46 16.11
CA PHE A 246 -3.30 -9.13 14.86
C PHE A 246 -4.38 -10.19 15.08
N ALA A 247 -4.24 -11.03 16.10
CA ALA A 247 -5.25 -12.02 16.46
C ALA A 247 -6.60 -11.35 16.79
N GLN A 248 -6.61 -10.29 17.59
CA GLN A 248 -7.82 -9.52 17.93
C GLN A 248 -8.45 -8.87 16.69
N THR A 249 -7.63 -8.33 15.78
CA THR A 249 -8.08 -7.72 14.52
C THR A 249 -8.78 -8.73 13.61
N LEU A 250 -8.29 -9.97 13.55
CA LEU A 250 -8.94 -11.06 12.82
C LEU A 250 -10.23 -11.54 13.53
N ALA A 251 -10.21 -11.64 14.85
CA ALA A 251 -11.40 -12.00 15.63
C ALA A 251 -12.51 -10.95 15.47
N ASP A 252 -12.18 -9.66 15.52
CA ASP A 252 -13.12 -8.56 15.26
C ASP A 252 -13.72 -8.66 13.84
N LEU A 253 -12.91 -8.95 12.83
CA LEU A 253 -13.40 -9.17 11.47
C LEU A 253 -14.37 -10.35 11.41
N GLY A 254 -14.06 -11.45 12.09
CA GLY A 254 -14.92 -12.63 12.18
C GLY A 254 -16.21 -12.41 12.94
N SER A 255 -16.27 -11.43 13.86
CA SER A 255 -17.44 -11.09 14.67
C SER A 255 -18.44 -10.14 13.99
N LYS A 256 -18.10 -9.55 12.82
CA LYS A 256 -19.03 -8.69 12.08
C LYS A 256 -20.29 -9.45 11.70
N ALA A 257 -21.46 -8.81 11.78
CA ALA A 257 -22.75 -9.43 11.46
C ALA A 257 -22.80 -10.02 10.06
N ASP A 258 -22.06 -9.42 9.12
CA ASP A 258 -21.94 -9.87 7.73
C ASP A 258 -20.52 -10.39 7.41
N SER A 259 -19.84 -10.97 8.40
CA SER A 259 -18.43 -11.42 8.31
C SER A 259 -18.17 -12.35 7.12
N ALA A 260 -19.14 -13.16 6.72
CA ALA A 260 -19.04 -14.04 5.56
C ALA A 260 -18.82 -13.29 4.23
N ALA A 261 -19.25 -12.02 4.16
CA ALA A 261 -19.08 -11.19 2.98
C ALA A 261 -17.75 -10.40 2.99
N TRP A 262 -17.05 -10.37 4.14
CA TRP A 262 -15.79 -9.64 4.26
C TRP A 262 -14.59 -10.48 3.88
N GLY A 263 -13.76 -9.92 3.00
CA GLY A 263 -12.41 -10.42 2.74
C GLY A 263 -11.35 -9.68 3.56
N PHE A 264 -10.13 -10.17 3.49
CA PHE A 264 -8.97 -9.45 4.03
C PHE A 264 -7.73 -9.64 3.13
N VAL A 265 -6.82 -8.67 3.22
CA VAL A 265 -5.48 -8.73 2.64
C VAL A 265 -4.51 -8.44 3.78
N ILE A 266 -3.44 -9.21 3.88
CA ILE A 266 -2.36 -8.98 4.82
C ILE A 266 -1.16 -8.45 4.05
N LEU A 267 -0.63 -7.33 4.50
CA LEU A 267 0.54 -6.66 3.95
C LEU A 267 1.67 -6.77 4.99
N GLY A 268 2.88 -6.93 4.52
CA GLY A 268 4.08 -6.95 5.33
C GLY A 268 5.29 -7.00 4.42
N HIS A 269 6.47 -6.62 4.92
CA HIS A 269 7.72 -6.73 4.17
C HIS A 269 8.15 -8.19 4.04
N TYR A 270 8.29 -8.89 5.16
CA TYR A 270 8.58 -10.32 5.15
C TYR A 270 7.31 -11.18 5.12
N PRO A 271 7.31 -12.31 4.39
CA PRO A 271 6.18 -13.23 4.38
C PRO A 271 6.01 -13.94 5.74
N LEU A 272 4.75 -14.23 6.10
CA LEU A 272 4.42 -14.81 7.41
C LEU A 272 4.86 -16.27 7.62
N ASP A 273 5.42 -16.91 6.61
CA ASP A 273 5.98 -18.26 6.70
C ASP A 273 7.51 -18.27 6.86
N TRP A 274 8.13 -17.10 6.91
CA TRP A 274 9.58 -16.94 6.98
C TRP A 274 10.05 -16.47 8.37
N GLY A 275 11.19 -17.00 8.82
CA GLY A 275 11.86 -16.56 10.04
C GLY A 275 10.96 -16.53 11.29
N SER A 276 11.11 -15.50 12.09
CA SER A 276 10.31 -15.24 13.28
C SER A 276 8.92 -14.67 12.95
N ALA A 277 8.66 -14.20 11.73
CA ALA A 277 7.33 -13.83 11.25
C ALA A 277 6.36 -15.03 11.20
N ARG A 278 6.85 -16.28 11.26
CA ARG A 278 6.05 -17.52 11.36
C ARG A 278 5.03 -17.52 12.50
N ALA A 279 5.27 -16.75 13.55
CA ALA A 279 4.29 -16.59 14.61
C ALA A 279 2.99 -15.95 14.08
N GLY A 280 3.08 -14.97 13.16
CA GLY A 280 1.92 -14.40 12.46
C GLY A 280 1.20 -15.44 11.58
N GLY A 281 1.96 -16.29 10.88
CA GLY A 281 1.39 -17.40 10.10
C GLY A 281 0.59 -18.39 10.95
N LYS A 282 1.03 -18.67 12.20
CA LYS A 282 0.27 -19.51 13.15
C LYS A 282 -1.05 -18.85 13.57
N VAL A 283 -1.05 -17.53 13.80
CA VAL A 283 -2.26 -16.77 14.10
C VAL A 283 -3.25 -16.84 12.93
N LEU A 284 -2.76 -16.60 11.71
CA LEU A 284 -3.57 -16.66 10.49
C LEU A 284 -4.17 -18.07 10.30
N LYS A 285 -3.34 -19.12 10.45
CA LYS A 285 -3.82 -20.50 10.34
C LYS A 285 -4.91 -20.82 11.37
N ALA A 286 -4.72 -20.43 12.63
CA ALA A 286 -5.73 -20.67 13.66
C ALA A 286 -7.04 -19.93 13.35
N TYR A 287 -6.97 -18.72 12.80
CA TYR A 287 -8.15 -17.99 12.34
C TYR A 287 -8.90 -18.72 11.22
N LEU A 288 -8.18 -19.18 10.21
CA LEU A 288 -8.77 -19.91 9.07
C LEU A 288 -9.39 -21.25 9.49
N ASP A 289 -8.76 -21.95 10.44
CA ASP A 289 -9.23 -23.24 10.97
C ASP A 289 -10.39 -23.08 11.99
N GLY A 290 -10.70 -21.88 12.46
CA GLY A 290 -11.68 -21.66 13.54
C GLY A 290 -11.20 -22.13 14.91
N GLY A 291 -9.88 -22.07 15.15
CA GLY A 291 -9.23 -22.48 16.38
C GLY A 291 -9.04 -21.35 17.39
N SER A 292 -7.94 -21.42 18.14
CA SER A 292 -7.52 -20.35 19.07
C SER A 292 -6.00 -20.25 19.11
N VAL A 293 -5.52 -19.09 19.56
CA VAL A 293 -4.10 -18.85 19.86
C VAL A 293 -3.94 -18.27 21.24
N THR A 294 -2.85 -18.62 21.91
CA THR A 294 -2.47 -18.01 23.20
C THR A 294 -1.18 -17.23 23.00
N ILE A 295 -1.21 -15.94 23.30
CA ILE A 295 -0.13 -14.98 23.11
C ILE A 295 0.00 -14.19 24.42
N GLY A 296 1.17 -14.22 25.08
CA GLY A 296 1.37 -13.53 26.36
C GLY A 296 0.37 -13.92 27.45
N GLY A 297 -0.02 -15.18 27.51
CA GLY A 297 -1.02 -15.68 28.44
C GLY A 297 -2.48 -15.29 28.12
N LYS A 298 -2.73 -14.56 27.03
CA LYS A 298 -4.07 -14.19 26.57
C LYS A 298 -4.50 -15.11 25.43
N THR A 299 -5.66 -15.73 25.55
CA THR A 299 -6.23 -16.61 24.51
C THR A 299 -7.24 -15.83 23.68
N VAL A 300 -7.04 -15.86 22.34
CA VAL A 300 -7.99 -15.35 21.36
C VAL A 300 -8.56 -16.54 20.60
N SER A 301 -9.89 -16.65 20.58
CA SER A 301 -10.61 -17.72 19.89
C SER A 301 -11.28 -17.16 18.64
N PHE A 302 -11.30 -17.94 17.59
CA PHE A 302 -11.86 -17.57 16.31
C PHE A 302 -13.11 -18.39 15.99
N ALA A 303 -14.19 -17.73 15.58
CA ALA A 303 -15.27 -18.42 14.90
C ALA A 303 -14.79 -18.70 13.47
N GLY A 304 -14.58 -19.95 13.11
CA GLY A 304 -14.08 -20.33 11.80
C GLY A 304 -14.88 -19.65 10.67
N LYS A 305 -14.19 -19.21 9.64
CA LYS A 305 -14.86 -18.77 8.39
C LYS A 305 -15.38 -20.02 7.69
N ASN A 306 -16.66 -20.33 7.86
CA ASN A 306 -17.33 -21.32 7.03
C ASN A 306 -17.25 -20.88 5.55
N GLY A 307 -16.38 -21.53 4.77
CA GLY A 307 -16.30 -21.32 3.33
C GLY A 307 -15.15 -20.45 2.82
N ALA A 308 -14.11 -20.17 3.61
CA ALA A 308 -12.86 -19.65 3.06
C ALA A 308 -12.14 -20.80 2.32
N VAL A 309 -12.24 -20.82 1.01
CA VAL A 309 -11.39 -21.59 0.08
C VAL A 309 -10.36 -20.64 -0.46
#